data_6631582869ec20219e3f3440d5c12920
#
_entry.id   6631582869ec20219e3f3440d5c12920
#
_cell.length_a   1.000
_cell.length_b   1.000
_cell.length_c   1.000
_cell.angle_alpha   90.00
_cell.angle_beta   90.00
_cell.angle_gamma   90.00
#
_symmetry.space_group_name_H-M   'P 1'
#
loop_
_entity.id
_entity.type
_entity.pdbx_description
1 polymer ?
#
loop_
_entity_poly.entity_id
_entity_poly.type
_entity_poly.pdbx_seq_one_letter_code
_entity_poly.pdbx_strand_id
1 'polypeptide(L)'
;IVMKHLEQRVGEEDFRKGMREYLSRYAYSNADWNDLVHILDELEPSDLRVWSDVWVEQPGRPTISLQREGDGQPGIVLQQTDPWSRDRVWPQRLEVAFLSDSESDAPRLLHRAQVELRGASVEVPIPAAARDAKTVFVIPNSGGVEYGLFEPDPASLSFLVERHAQLEDPLLRGVAWLTLWDAMLEDRLPPETLLSAAVLSIETEPAEQLVSRILTDVTQTYWRFLTESQRRRWSGVLEDAVWSAVEASETRTRRAEFFTTYIELASSREAVARIGRIWSGEEDVPGLSLSQRDRIAMARVLALHEAPGWRQILDAQASKIRNPDRLAEFDYLRDSLDADPEIRRAFFESLRDPANRHREPWVLQGLANIHHPLRAPAAIPLVLPALEMLEEIQKTGDIFFPAGWLAATLGGHNSPEVVEIVSAFLAARPDYPPRLAGKILQASDMVERAARISL
;
A
#
# COMPACT_ATOMS: atom_id res chain seq x y z
N ILE A 1 15.08 -6.25 1.53
CA ILE A 1 15.58 -5.59 2.78
C ILE A 1 16.47 -6.57 3.55
N VAL A 2 15.99 -7.73 4.02
CA VAL A 2 16.75 -8.71 4.84
C VAL A 2 18.12 -9.07 4.24
N MET A 3 18.18 -9.43 2.94
CA MET A 3 19.43 -9.73 2.26
C MET A 3 20.41 -8.54 2.24
N LYS A 4 19.91 -7.31 2.17
CA LYS A 4 20.78 -6.13 2.21
C LYS A 4 21.33 -5.87 3.62
N HIS A 5 20.53 -6.11 4.66
CA HIS A 5 21.02 -6.06 6.04
C HIS A 5 22.04 -7.16 6.33
N LEU A 6 21.82 -8.36 5.79
CA LEU A 6 22.77 -9.47 5.90
C LEU A 6 24.11 -9.12 5.22
N GLU A 7 24.07 -8.58 4.00
CA GLU A 7 25.26 -8.08 3.28
C GLU A 7 25.99 -6.98 4.08
N GLN A 8 25.24 -6.00 4.60
CA GLN A 8 25.82 -4.92 5.41
C GLN A 8 26.49 -5.42 6.71
N ARG A 9 25.94 -6.49 7.29
CA ARG A 9 26.47 -7.09 8.50
C ARG A 9 27.72 -7.91 8.24
N VAL A 10 27.67 -8.83 7.27
CA VAL A 10 28.77 -9.73 6.89
C VAL A 10 29.90 -8.98 6.15
N GLY A 11 29.54 -7.91 5.46
CA GLY A 11 30.43 -7.18 4.55
C GLY A 11 30.36 -7.73 3.12
N GLU A 12 30.50 -6.86 2.14
CA GLU A 12 30.31 -7.17 0.71
C GLU A 12 31.19 -8.32 0.22
N GLU A 13 32.46 -8.36 0.64
CA GLU A 13 33.40 -9.38 0.15
C GLU A 13 33.08 -10.77 0.69
N ASP A 14 32.85 -10.90 2.00
CA ASP A 14 32.53 -12.18 2.63
C ASP A 14 31.12 -12.63 2.28
N PHE A 15 30.15 -11.71 2.15
CA PHE A 15 28.85 -12.03 1.61
C PHE A 15 28.95 -12.61 0.18
N ARG A 16 29.76 -12.02 -0.69
CA ARG A 16 29.98 -12.51 -2.04
C ARG A 16 30.66 -13.90 -2.07
N LYS A 17 31.61 -14.15 -1.16
CA LYS A 17 32.24 -15.48 -1.01
C LYS A 17 31.21 -16.51 -0.57
N GLY A 18 30.44 -16.21 0.49
CA GLY A 18 29.40 -17.11 1.00
C GLY A 18 28.33 -17.43 -0.04
N MET A 19 27.88 -16.42 -0.79
CA MET A 19 26.91 -16.64 -1.88
C MET A 19 27.46 -17.54 -2.99
N ARG A 20 28.73 -17.41 -3.35
CA ARG A 20 29.39 -18.33 -4.33
C ARG A 20 29.49 -19.75 -3.80
N GLU A 21 29.83 -19.90 -2.54
CA GLU A 21 29.89 -21.22 -1.89
C GLU A 21 28.50 -21.85 -1.83
N TYR A 22 27.49 -21.10 -1.39
CA TYR A 22 26.08 -21.53 -1.35
C TYR A 22 25.60 -22.03 -2.72
N LEU A 23 25.78 -21.24 -3.77
CA LEU A 23 25.38 -21.60 -5.12
C LEU A 23 26.15 -22.80 -5.67
N SER A 24 27.43 -22.98 -5.30
CA SER A 24 28.25 -24.10 -5.70
C SER A 24 27.88 -25.38 -4.94
N ARG A 25 27.71 -25.29 -3.61
CA ARG A 25 27.42 -26.45 -2.74
C ARG A 25 26.05 -27.06 -3.04
N TYR A 26 25.07 -26.21 -3.34
CA TYR A 26 23.68 -26.60 -3.59
C TYR A 26 23.28 -26.54 -5.08
N ALA A 27 24.26 -26.56 -5.99
CA ALA A 27 23.99 -26.58 -7.43
C ALA A 27 23.16 -27.82 -7.80
N TYR A 28 22.02 -27.55 -8.50
CA TYR A 28 21.05 -28.61 -8.90
C TYR A 28 20.38 -29.34 -7.72
N SER A 29 20.42 -28.78 -6.53
CA SER A 29 19.82 -29.32 -5.32
C SER A 29 18.87 -28.32 -4.68
N ASN A 30 18.12 -28.75 -3.66
CA ASN A 30 17.34 -27.86 -2.81
C ASN A 30 18.23 -27.34 -1.69
N ALA A 31 18.05 -26.06 -1.37
CA ALA A 31 18.68 -25.41 -0.24
C ALA A 31 17.66 -24.48 0.42
N ASP A 32 17.81 -24.24 1.70
CA ASP A 32 16.96 -23.35 2.46
C ASP A 32 17.72 -22.15 3.04
N TRP A 33 17.00 -21.33 3.80
CA TRP A 33 17.57 -20.16 4.45
C TRP A 33 18.67 -20.50 5.45
N ASN A 34 18.50 -21.57 6.23
CA ASN A 34 19.44 -21.98 7.25
C ASN A 34 20.77 -22.45 6.65
N ASP A 35 20.73 -23.08 5.47
CA ASP A 35 21.93 -23.45 4.72
C ASP A 35 22.78 -22.22 4.35
N LEU A 36 22.13 -21.14 3.92
CA LEU A 36 22.80 -19.87 3.61
C LEU A 36 23.37 -19.23 4.88
N VAL A 37 22.57 -19.15 5.94
CA VAL A 37 23.00 -18.59 7.23
C VAL A 37 24.22 -19.34 7.78
N HIS A 38 24.22 -20.67 7.71
CA HIS A 38 25.33 -21.49 8.16
C HIS A 38 26.65 -21.19 7.42
N ILE A 39 26.60 -21.05 6.09
CA ILE A 39 27.79 -20.72 5.28
C ILE A 39 28.31 -19.32 5.64
N LEU A 40 27.41 -18.35 5.82
CA LEU A 40 27.81 -16.97 6.14
C LEU A 40 28.30 -16.84 7.60
N ASP A 41 27.75 -17.63 8.52
CA ASP A 41 28.16 -17.67 9.94
C ASP A 41 29.62 -18.11 10.11
N GLU A 42 30.13 -18.98 9.21
CA GLU A 42 31.53 -19.36 9.20
C GLU A 42 32.49 -18.24 8.78
N LEU A 43 31.99 -17.20 8.12
CA LEU A 43 32.77 -16.05 7.62
C LEU A 43 32.65 -14.83 8.53
N GLU A 44 31.65 -14.77 9.41
CA GLU A 44 31.33 -13.64 10.29
C GLU A 44 31.63 -14.01 11.76
N PRO A 45 32.35 -13.18 12.51
CA PRO A 45 32.70 -13.47 13.91
C PRO A 45 31.52 -13.38 14.89
N SER A 46 30.38 -12.83 14.48
CA SER A 46 29.18 -12.73 15.30
C SER A 46 28.15 -13.80 14.90
N ASP A 47 27.45 -14.39 15.88
CA ASP A 47 26.44 -15.42 15.66
C ASP A 47 25.30 -14.92 14.78
N LEU A 48 25.33 -15.29 13.50
CA LEU A 48 24.29 -14.93 12.53
C LEU A 48 22.98 -15.68 12.78
N ARG A 49 22.99 -16.79 13.53
CA ARG A 49 21.77 -17.53 13.87
C ARG A 49 20.89 -16.73 14.80
N VAL A 50 21.48 -16.05 15.79
CA VAL A 50 20.75 -15.14 16.67
C VAL A 50 20.13 -14.00 15.88
N TRP A 51 20.87 -13.45 14.94
CA TRP A 51 20.34 -12.42 14.04
C TRP A 51 19.20 -12.96 13.17
N SER A 52 19.39 -14.14 12.55
CA SER A 52 18.39 -14.79 11.70
C SER A 52 17.10 -15.09 12.47
N ASP A 53 17.18 -15.55 13.70
CA ASP A 53 16.02 -15.82 14.53
C ASP A 53 15.12 -14.58 14.68
N VAL A 54 15.69 -13.43 15.01
CA VAL A 54 14.93 -12.18 15.18
C VAL A 54 14.43 -11.61 13.84
N TRP A 55 15.26 -11.69 12.78
CA TRP A 55 14.97 -11.03 11.52
C TRP A 55 14.09 -11.83 10.55
N VAL A 56 14.12 -13.15 10.62
CA VAL A 56 13.51 -14.05 9.65
C VAL A 56 12.52 -15.04 10.27
N GLU A 57 12.90 -15.65 11.40
CA GLU A 57 12.11 -16.74 11.98
C GLU A 57 10.95 -16.24 12.85
N GLN A 58 11.03 -15.02 13.38
CA GLN A 58 10.01 -14.44 14.23
C GLN A 58 9.22 -13.33 13.50
N PRO A 59 7.88 -13.32 13.62
CA PRO A 59 7.07 -12.26 13.02
C PRO A 59 7.21 -10.94 13.80
N GLY A 60 7.04 -9.81 13.08
CA GLY A 60 7.03 -8.47 13.64
C GLY A 60 8.08 -7.56 13.02
N ARG A 61 7.97 -6.27 13.33
CA ARG A 61 8.94 -5.23 12.99
C ARG A 61 9.15 -4.32 14.19
N PRO A 62 10.34 -3.72 14.38
CA PRO A 62 10.52 -2.74 15.46
C PRO A 62 9.76 -1.46 15.15
N THR A 63 9.28 -0.79 16.20
CA THR A 63 8.95 0.64 16.13
C THR A 63 10.19 1.41 16.53
N ILE A 64 10.65 2.34 15.69
CA ILE A 64 11.84 3.18 15.91
C ILE A 64 11.39 4.62 16.02
N SER A 65 11.35 5.14 17.24
CA SER A 65 10.94 6.51 17.55
C SER A 65 12.13 7.42 17.70
N LEU A 66 12.01 8.65 17.16
CA LEU A 66 12.96 9.72 17.35
C LEU A 66 12.54 10.57 18.55
N GLN A 67 13.41 10.70 19.54
CA GLN A 67 13.19 11.52 20.72
C GLN A 67 14.23 12.64 20.77
N ARG A 68 13.80 13.83 21.17
CA ARG A 68 14.67 14.96 21.45
C ARG A 68 14.79 15.15 22.96
N GLU A 69 16.00 15.13 23.49
CA GLU A 69 16.25 15.31 24.91
C GLU A 69 16.64 16.76 25.22
N GLY A 70 15.98 17.36 26.24
CA GLY A 70 16.38 18.57 26.95
C GLY A 70 16.03 19.91 26.32
N ASP A 71 15.86 20.89 27.22
CA ASP A 71 15.51 22.29 26.90
C ASP A 71 16.74 23.18 26.50
N GLY A 72 17.96 22.64 26.40
CA GLY A 72 19.12 23.47 26.26
C GLY A 72 20.23 23.03 25.30
N GLN A 73 20.44 21.77 25.09
CA GLN A 73 21.17 21.17 23.95
C GLN A 73 20.47 19.90 23.55
N PRO A 74 19.83 19.88 22.40
CA PRO A 74 19.00 18.78 22.03
C PRO A 74 19.84 17.54 21.70
N GLY A 75 19.93 16.61 22.64
CA GLY A 75 20.30 15.24 22.34
C GLY A 75 19.24 14.61 21.41
N ILE A 76 19.63 13.84 20.43
CA ILE A 76 18.75 13.05 19.59
C ILE A 76 18.98 11.58 19.93
N VAL A 77 17.92 10.89 20.31
CA VAL A 77 17.96 9.45 20.62
C VAL A 77 16.98 8.73 19.70
N LEU A 78 17.44 7.65 19.09
CA LEU A 78 16.59 6.68 18.45
C LEU A 78 16.35 5.52 19.40
N GLN A 79 15.08 5.25 19.67
CA GLN A 79 14.64 4.17 20.55
C GLN A 79 13.86 3.14 19.75
N GLN A 80 14.23 1.86 19.82
CA GLN A 80 13.43 0.78 19.26
C GLN A 80 12.62 0.06 20.33
N THR A 81 11.40 -0.30 19.97
CA THR A 81 10.51 -1.12 20.80
C THR A 81 9.95 -2.28 20.02
N ASP A 82 9.72 -3.41 20.70
CA ASP A 82 9.01 -4.56 20.13
C ASP A 82 7.50 -4.36 20.33
N PRO A 83 6.70 -4.25 19.27
CA PRO A 83 5.27 -4.02 19.36
C PRO A 83 4.51 -5.17 20.06
N TRP A 84 5.15 -6.33 20.20
CA TRP A 84 4.57 -7.51 20.85
C TRP A 84 5.05 -7.70 22.28
N SER A 85 5.79 -6.72 22.84
CA SER A 85 6.29 -6.73 24.23
C SER A 85 7.10 -7.98 24.58
N ARG A 86 7.92 -8.47 23.62
CA ARG A 86 8.81 -9.63 23.80
C ARG A 86 10.25 -9.23 24.04
N ASP A 87 10.51 -7.92 24.20
CA ASP A 87 11.84 -7.33 24.44
C ASP A 87 12.88 -7.66 23.34
N ARG A 88 12.42 -7.97 22.12
CA ARG A 88 13.30 -8.21 20.98
C ARG A 88 13.94 -6.92 20.52
N VAL A 89 15.17 -7.02 20.06
CA VAL A 89 15.90 -5.95 19.40
C VAL A 89 16.27 -6.40 17.98
N TRP A 90 16.16 -5.50 17.01
CA TRP A 90 16.59 -5.69 15.63
C TRP A 90 17.87 -4.89 15.39
N PRO A 91 19.07 -5.48 15.59
CA PRO A 91 20.31 -4.77 15.36
C PRO A 91 20.43 -4.38 13.88
N GLN A 92 20.59 -3.08 13.61
CA GLN A 92 20.71 -2.58 12.25
C GLN A 92 21.52 -1.29 12.18
N ARG A 93 22.04 -1.00 11.00
CA ARG A 93 22.67 0.27 10.68
C ARG A 93 21.62 1.20 10.09
N LEU A 94 21.53 2.40 10.64
CA LEU A 94 20.61 3.44 10.20
C LEU A 94 21.39 4.58 9.58
N GLU A 95 20.88 5.15 8.50
CA GLU A 95 21.33 6.43 7.98
C GLU A 95 20.33 7.50 8.38
N VAL A 96 20.80 8.50 9.12
CA VAL A 96 19.98 9.59 9.66
C VAL A 96 20.29 10.87 8.90
N ALA A 97 19.29 11.44 8.22
CA ALA A 97 19.46 12.72 7.54
C ALA A 97 19.04 13.89 8.44
N PHE A 98 19.86 14.93 8.45
CA PHE A 98 19.59 16.21 9.07
C PHE A 98 19.28 17.23 7.98
N LEU A 99 18.16 17.91 8.10
CA LEU A 99 17.62 18.85 7.14
C LEU A 99 17.40 20.21 7.79
N SER A 100 17.60 21.29 7.05
CA SER A 100 17.14 22.62 7.43
C SER A 100 16.10 23.12 6.45
N ASP A 101 15.21 23.95 6.94
CA ASP A 101 14.23 24.66 6.13
C ASP A 101 14.46 26.17 6.20
N SER A 102 14.12 26.87 5.12
CA SER A 102 14.02 28.32 5.08
C SER A 102 12.76 28.69 4.30
N GLU A 103 12.07 29.74 4.72
CA GLU A 103 10.81 30.15 4.12
C GLU A 103 10.93 30.50 2.62
N SER A 104 12.13 30.85 2.15
CA SER A 104 12.39 31.32 0.79
C SER A 104 13.00 30.28 -0.15
N ASP A 105 13.56 29.19 0.38
CA ASP A 105 14.36 28.23 -0.40
C ASP A 105 13.86 26.79 -0.21
N ALA A 106 14.26 25.90 -1.13
CA ALA A 106 14.04 24.46 -0.97
C ALA A 106 14.75 23.92 0.28
N PRO A 107 14.20 22.88 0.94
CA PRO A 107 14.83 22.25 2.09
C PRO A 107 16.25 21.76 1.76
N ARG A 108 17.19 22.01 2.65
CA ARG A 108 18.58 21.67 2.44
C ARG A 108 19.01 20.49 3.30
N LEU A 109 19.61 19.48 2.67
CA LEU A 109 20.31 18.41 3.38
C LEU A 109 21.60 18.97 3.99
N LEU A 110 21.69 18.96 5.32
CA LEU A 110 22.85 19.42 6.06
C LEU A 110 23.91 18.31 6.22
N HIS A 111 23.44 17.09 6.54
CA HIS A 111 24.33 15.96 6.82
C HIS A 111 23.55 14.64 6.81
N ARG A 112 24.29 13.54 6.58
CA ARG A 112 23.84 12.17 6.83
C ARG A 112 24.79 11.51 7.83
N ALA A 113 24.25 11.03 8.94
CA ALA A 113 25.00 10.31 9.95
C ALA A 113 24.71 8.81 9.88
N GLN A 114 25.75 7.98 9.97
CA GLN A 114 25.59 6.53 10.13
C GLN A 114 25.52 6.19 11.61
N VAL A 115 24.52 5.43 12.02
CA VAL A 115 24.27 5.05 13.41
C VAL A 115 24.04 3.55 13.50
N GLU A 116 24.67 2.88 14.45
CA GLU A 116 24.44 1.46 14.73
C GLU A 116 23.50 1.28 15.90
N LEU A 117 22.28 0.90 15.61
CA LEU A 117 21.26 0.56 16.62
C LEU A 117 21.42 -0.91 17.01
N ARG A 118 22.23 -1.19 18.05
CA ARG A 118 22.50 -2.57 18.54
C ARG A 118 21.61 -3.00 19.68
N GLY A 119 21.13 -2.06 20.47
CA GLY A 119 20.29 -2.26 21.66
C GLY A 119 18.95 -1.54 21.53
N ALA A 120 18.27 -1.35 22.66
CA ALA A 120 16.98 -0.68 22.70
C ALA A 120 17.05 0.81 22.30
N SER A 121 18.21 1.46 22.43
CA SER A 121 18.39 2.86 22.06
C SER A 121 19.79 3.17 21.59
N VAL A 122 19.95 4.29 20.89
CA VAL A 122 21.24 4.85 20.48
C VAL A 122 21.16 6.37 20.40
N GLU A 123 22.18 7.06 20.88
CA GLU A 123 22.36 8.49 20.67
C GLU A 123 22.82 8.76 19.24
N VAL A 124 22.19 9.74 18.59
CA VAL A 124 22.57 10.18 17.25
C VAL A 124 23.51 11.38 17.35
N PRO A 125 24.74 11.27 16.84
CA PRO A 125 25.70 12.41 16.86
C PRO A 125 25.13 13.56 16.03
N ILE A 126 24.97 14.74 16.67
CA ILE A 126 24.50 15.93 15.97
C ILE A 126 25.70 16.57 15.24
N PRO A 127 25.68 16.66 13.91
CA PRO A 127 26.80 17.28 13.16
C PRO A 127 26.90 18.79 13.40
N ALA A 128 28.07 19.35 13.23
CA ALA A 128 28.29 20.79 13.41
C ALA A 128 27.32 21.63 12.57
N ALA A 129 27.14 21.28 11.30
CA ALA A 129 26.21 21.98 10.41
C ALA A 129 24.75 22.01 10.93
N ALA A 130 24.31 21.00 11.68
CA ALA A 130 22.99 20.96 12.29
C ALA A 130 22.92 21.74 13.61
N ARG A 131 24.06 21.87 14.37
CA ARG A 131 24.11 22.67 15.61
C ARG A 131 23.99 24.18 15.32
N ASP A 132 24.52 24.60 14.18
CA ASP A 132 24.53 26.01 13.78
C ASP A 132 23.24 26.42 13.04
N ALA A 133 22.39 25.45 12.63
CA ALA A 133 21.16 25.73 11.93
C ALA A 133 20.04 26.17 12.90
N LYS A 134 19.24 27.17 12.46
CA LYS A 134 18.16 27.74 13.28
C LYS A 134 17.06 26.71 13.58
N THR A 135 16.77 25.84 12.61
CA THR A 135 15.77 24.77 12.72
C THR A 135 16.30 23.53 12.01
N VAL A 136 16.21 22.39 12.65
CA VAL A 136 16.67 21.11 12.13
C VAL A 136 15.58 20.07 12.21
N PHE A 137 15.31 19.43 11.08
CA PHE A 137 14.41 18.30 10.93
C PHE A 137 15.22 17.02 10.68
N VAL A 138 14.69 15.88 11.10
CA VAL A 138 15.43 14.61 11.09
C VAL A 138 14.61 13.52 10.45
N ILE A 139 15.22 12.82 9.48
CA ILE A 139 14.70 11.61 8.88
C ILE A 139 15.56 10.43 9.36
N PRO A 140 15.04 9.53 10.19
CA PRO A 140 15.85 8.49 10.84
C PRO A 140 16.19 7.29 9.96
N ASN A 141 15.67 7.21 8.74
CA ASN A 141 15.78 6.09 7.80
C ASN A 141 16.10 6.56 6.39
N SER A 142 17.01 7.52 6.26
CA SER A 142 17.31 8.19 5.00
C SER A 142 18.03 7.34 3.97
N GLY A 143 18.59 6.18 4.36
CA GLY A 143 19.23 5.22 3.47
C GLY A 143 18.24 4.38 2.65
N GLY A 144 16.96 4.34 3.04
CA GLY A 144 15.88 3.64 2.33
C GLY A 144 15.96 2.11 2.40
N VAL A 145 16.87 1.56 3.20
CA VAL A 145 17.05 0.11 3.41
C VAL A 145 16.70 -0.31 4.85
N GLU A 146 16.57 0.63 5.74
CA GLU A 146 16.26 0.43 7.14
C GLU A 146 14.90 -0.26 7.30
N TYR A 147 14.78 -1.10 8.34
CA TYR A 147 13.57 -1.88 8.58
C TYR A 147 12.92 -1.55 9.90
N GLY A 148 11.69 -1.11 9.84
CA GLY A 148 10.90 -0.75 11.02
C GLY A 148 9.71 0.13 10.69
N LEU A 149 8.92 0.42 11.71
CA LEU A 149 8.01 1.55 11.74
C LEU A 149 8.80 2.75 12.28
N PHE A 150 9.04 3.74 11.44
CA PHE A 150 9.79 4.94 11.83
C PHE A 150 8.83 6.05 12.26
N GLU A 151 9.03 6.50 13.50
CA GLU A 151 8.23 7.57 14.09
C GLU A 151 9.10 8.83 14.28
N PRO A 152 9.05 9.78 13.34
CA PRO A 152 9.72 11.06 13.51
C PRO A 152 9.12 11.86 14.67
N ASP A 153 9.87 12.81 15.19
CA ASP A 153 9.31 13.79 16.12
C ASP A 153 8.26 14.68 15.45
N PRO A 154 7.35 15.32 16.22
CA PRO A 154 6.23 16.08 15.65
C PRO A 154 6.65 17.19 14.70
N ALA A 155 7.78 17.88 14.97
CA ALA A 155 8.27 18.95 14.11
C ALA A 155 8.78 18.39 12.77
N SER A 156 9.52 17.27 12.81
CA SER A 156 9.98 16.60 11.60
C SER A 156 8.80 16.03 10.79
N LEU A 157 7.77 15.47 11.44
CA LEU A 157 6.57 15.00 10.74
C LEU A 157 5.83 16.15 10.04
N SER A 158 5.63 17.28 10.71
CA SER A 158 5.00 18.48 10.12
C SER A 158 5.78 18.98 8.91
N PHE A 159 7.11 19.07 9.05
CA PHE A 159 8.01 19.43 7.95
C PHE A 159 7.84 18.49 6.74
N LEU A 160 7.75 17.17 6.96
CA LEU A 160 7.56 16.22 5.87
C LEU A 160 6.21 16.43 5.16
N VAL A 161 5.14 16.71 5.87
CA VAL A 161 3.82 17.02 5.27
C VAL A 161 3.92 18.19 4.30
N GLU A 162 4.60 19.25 4.67
CA GLU A 162 4.62 20.52 3.92
C GLU A 162 5.69 20.56 2.84
N ARG A 163 6.83 19.86 3.05
CA ARG A 163 8.06 20.10 2.31
C ARG A 163 8.67 18.87 1.62
N HIS A 164 8.13 17.65 1.84
CA HIS A 164 8.72 16.42 1.29
C HIS A 164 8.90 16.45 -0.24
N ALA A 165 7.93 17.00 -0.97
CA ALA A 165 7.97 17.08 -2.44
C ALA A 165 9.07 18.00 -2.97
N GLN A 166 9.62 18.88 -2.11
CA GLN A 166 10.68 19.82 -2.46
C GLN A 166 12.10 19.32 -2.10
N LEU A 167 12.20 18.12 -1.49
CA LEU A 167 13.51 17.50 -1.24
C LEU A 167 14.19 17.18 -2.57
N GLU A 168 15.45 17.57 -2.72
CA GLU A 168 16.20 17.37 -3.97
C GLU A 168 16.45 15.89 -4.26
N ASP A 169 16.81 15.11 -3.24
CA ASP A 169 17.12 13.69 -3.36
C ASP A 169 15.85 12.84 -3.53
N PRO A 170 15.69 12.09 -4.63
CA PRO A 170 14.51 11.25 -4.87
C PRO A 170 14.36 10.13 -3.83
N LEU A 171 15.45 9.61 -3.26
CA LEU A 171 15.39 8.61 -2.20
C LEU A 171 14.78 9.21 -0.93
N LEU A 172 15.22 10.43 -0.55
CA LEU A 172 14.61 11.12 0.59
C LEU A 172 13.14 11.43 0.38
N ARG A 173 12.71 11.82 -0.84
CA ARG A 173 11.27 11.99 -1.13
C ARG A 173 10.51 10.69 -0.97
N GLY A 174 11.06 9.58 -1.46
CA GLY A 174 10.44 8.25 -1.30
C GLY A 174 10.33 7.82 0.15
N VAL A 175 11.40 7.99 0.94
CA VAL A 175 11.40 7.70 2.38
C VAL A 175 10.42 8.60 3.13
N ALA A 176 10.41 9.90 2.82
CA ALA A 176 9.46 10.85 3.40
C ALA A 176 8.02 10.44 3.13
N TRP A 177 7.69 10.09 1.88
CA TRP A 177 6.36 9.61 1.53
C TRP A 177 5.95 8.34 2.30
N LEU A 178 6.84 7.34 2.38
CA LEU A 178 6.58 6.12 3.16
C LEU A 178 6.38 6.41 4.64
N THR A 179 7.12 7.37 5.20
CA THR A 179 6.96 7.80 6.59
C THR A 179 5.60 8.47 6.82
N LEU A 180 5.14 9.32 5.88
CA LEU A 180 3.81 9.92 5.95
C LEU A 180 2.69 8.87 5.82
N TRP A 181 2.85 7.90 4.92
CA TRP A 181 1.93 6.78 4.77
C TRP A 181 1.83 5.94 6.04
N ASP A 182 2.97 5.53 6.61
CA ASP A 182 3.00 4.79 7.87
C ASP A 182 2.38 5.61 9.03
N ALA A 183 2.68 6.91 9.10
CA ALA A 183 2.09 7.80 10.11
C ALA A 183 0.55 7.86 10.00
N MET A 184 0.00 7.86 8.79
CA MET A 184 -1.45 7.81 8.56
C MET A 184 -2.02 6.45 9.00
N LEU A 185 -1.37 5.33 8.65
CA LEU A 185 -1.81 3.99 9.05
C LEU A 185 -1.80 3.78 10.57
N GLU A 186 -0.90 4.45 11.29
CA GLU A 186 -0.79 4.40 12.75
C GLU A 186 -1.61 5.51 13.47
N ASP A 187 -2.52 6.18 12.73
CA ASP A 187 -3.40 7.23 13.27
C ASP A 187 -2.65 8.45 13.85
N ARG A 188 -1.42 8.70 13.39
CA ARG A 188 -0.59 9.86 13.76
C ARG A 188 -0.70 11.02 12.76
N LEU A 189 -1.29 10.76 11.61
CA LEU A 189 -1.54 11.73 10.55
C LEU A 189 -2.95 11.54 9.99
N PRO A 190 -3.80 12.58 9.98
CA PRO A 190 -5.12 12.48 9.37
C PRO A 190 -5.04 12.11 7.87
N PRO A 191 -5.94 11.25 7.36
CA PRO A 191 -5.96 10.89 5.94
C PRO A 191 -6.03 12.10 4.99
N GLU A 192 -6.81 13.12 5.36
CA GLU A 192 -6.95 14.35 4.57
C GLU A 192 -5.62 15.13 4.49
N THR A 193 -4.78 15.08 5.52
CA THR A 193 -3.45 15.69 5.52
C THR A 193 -2.50 14.94 4.58
N LEU A 194 -2.57 13.60 4.56
CA LEU A 194 -1.81 12.81 3.59
C LEU A 194 -2.22 13.14 2.14
N LEU A 195 -3.53 13.30 1.89
CA LEU A 195 -4.03 13.71 0.57
C LEU A 195 -3.55 15.11 0.16
N SER A 196 -3.47 16.04 1.12
CA SER A 196 -2.90 17.38 0.85
C SER A 196 -1.43 17.27 0.42
N ALA A 197 -0.64 16.46 1.12
CA ALA A 197 0.75 16.19 0.75
C ALA A 197 0.86 15.48 -0.61
N ALA A 198 -0.06 14.57 -0.92
CA ALA A 198 -0.10 13.87 -2.20
C ALA A 198 -0.33 14.81 -3.40
N VAL A 199 -1.24 15.80 -3.27
CA VAL A 199 -1.50 16.78 -4.34
C VAL A 199 -0.21 17.49 -4.75
N LEU A 200 0.61 17.92 -3.79
CA LEU A 200 1.91 18.55 -4.08
C LEU A 200 2.83 17.62 -4.87
N SER A 201 2.87 16.34 -4.51
CA SER A 201 3.70 15.36 -5.21
C SER A 201 3.17 14.99 -6.60
N ILE A 202 1.86 14.87 -6.78
CA ILE A 202 1.24 14.59 -8.08
C ILE A 202 1.65 15.63 -9.11
N GLU A 203 1.73 16.89 -8.71
CA GLU A 203 2.08 18.01 -9.58
C GLU A 203 3.58 18.07 -9.92
N THR A 204 4.46 17.62 -9.00
CA THR A 204 5.89 17.95 -9.06
C THR A 204 6.84 16.76 -9.13
N GLU A 205 6.42 15.54 -8.73
CA GLU A 205 7.31 14.38 -8.63
C GLU A 205 7.78 13.88 -10.01
N PRO A 206 9.10 13.89 -10.30
CA PRO A 206 9.62 13.43 -11.58
C PRO A 206 9.83 11.90 -11.64
N ALA A 207 10.01 11.21 -10.49
CA ALA A 207 10.33 9.79 -10.45
C ALA A 207 9.06 8.94 -10.66
N GLU A 208 8.95 8.25 -11.81
CA GLU A 208 7.77 7.45 -12.17
C GLU A 208 7.40 6.42 -11.10
N GLN A 209 8.39 5.73 -10.52
CA GLN A 209 8.15 4.72 -9.47
C GLN A 209 7.53 5.32 -8.21
N LEU A 210 7.96 6.52 -7.83
CA LEU A 210 7.38 7.21 -6.67
C LEU A 210 5.97 7.73 -6.98
N VAL A 211 5.74 8.23 -8.20
CA VAL A 211 4.40 8.61 -8.67
C VAL A 211 3.45 7.43 -8.57
N SER A 212 3.80 6.26 -9.11
CA SER A 212 2.98 5.03 -9.02
C SER A 212 2.63 4.67 -7.59
N ARG A 213 3.61 4.79 -6.69
CA ARG A 213 3.40 4.54 -5.27
C ARG A 213 2.43 5.54 -4.65
N ILE A 214 2.63 6.83 -4.88
CA ILE A 214 1.77 7.91 -4.38
C ILE A 214 0.33 7.71 -4.86
N LEU A 215 0.12 7.47 -6.16
CA LEU A 215 -1.21 7.26 -6.72
C LEU A 215 -1.93 6.05 -6.15
N THR A 216 -1.19 4.96 -5.90
CA THR A 216 -1.72 3.77 -5.21
C THR A 216 -2.19 4.12 -3.79
N ASP A 217 -1.36 4.82 -3.03
CA ASP A 217 -1.66 5.20 -1.65
C ASP A 217 -2.81 6.22 -1.58
N VAL A 218 -2.88 7.17 -2.52
CA VAL A 218 -4.00 8.13 -2.68
C VAL A 218 -5.31 7.40 -2.92
N THR A 219 -5.33 6.46 -3.87
CA THR A 219 -6.53 5.66 -4.18
C THR A 219 -6.99 4.85 -2.97
N GLN A 220 -6.04 4.24 -2.24
CA GLN A 220 -6.36 3.53 -1.00
C GLN A 220 -6.86 4.47 0.09
N THR A 221 -6.20 5.61 0.29
CA THR A 221 -6.63 6.61 1.28
C THR A 221 -8.04 7.10 0.99
N TYR A 222 -8.30 7.49 -0.25
CA TYR A 222 -9.59 8.00 -0.68
C TYR A 222 -10.73 7.00 -0.45
N TRP A 223 -10.55 5.76 -0.87
CA TRP A 223 -11.63 4.78 -0.83
C TRP A 223 -11.81 4.10 0.53
N ARG A 224 -10.72 3.89 1.28
CA ARG A 224 -10.77 3.12 2.53
C ARG A 224 -10.78 3.97 3.79
N PHE A 225 -10.00 5.07 3.82
CA PHE A 225 -9.76 5.83 5.04
C PHE A 225 -10.59 7.11 5.14
N LEU A 226 -11.35 7.48 4.10
CA LEU A 226 -12.25 8.60 4.15
C LEU A 226 -13.70 8.17 4.39
N THR A 227 -14.40 8.93 5.23
CA THR A 227 -15.85 8.89 5.31
C THR A 227 -16.49 9.37 4.01
N GLU A 228 -17.77 9.10 3.78
CA GLU A 228 -18.48 9.58 2.60
C GLU A 228 -18.46 11.12 2.50
N SER A 229 -18.59 11.82 3.64
CA SER A 229 -18.54 13.29 3.67
C SER A 229 -17.16 13.84 3.29
N GLN A 230 -16.09 13.19 3.73
CA GLN A 230 -14.72 13.52 3.35
C GLN A 230 -14.47 13.23 1.88
N ARG A 231 -14.90 12.07 1.36
CA ARG A 231 -14.82 11.78 -0.07
C ARG A 231 -15.49 12.84 -0.93
N ARG A 232 -16.68 13.29 -0.55
CA ARG A 232 -17.37 14.40 -1.26
C ARG A 232 -16.59 15.71 -1.27
N ARG A 233 -15.84 16.02 -0.19
CA ARG A 233 -14.97 17.20 -0.15
C ARG A 233 -13.74 17.08 -1.01
N TRP A 234 -13.15 15.90 -1.04
CA TRP A 234 -11.86 15.63 -1.68
C TRP A 234 -11.96 15.20 -3.15
N SER A 235 -13.13 14.74 -3.59
CA SER A 235 -13.31 14.25 -4.96
C SER A 235 -12.82 15.25 -6.01
N GLY A 236 -13.36 16.45 -6.04
CA GLY A 236 -12.96 17.46 -7.02
C GLY A 236 -11.48 17.82 -6.95
N VAL A 237 -10.92 17.96 -5.73
CA VAL A 237 -9.50 18.32 -5.54
C VAL A 237 -8.58 17.26 -6.15
N LEU A 238 -8.83 15.98 -5.87
CA LEU A 238 -8.01 14.88 -6.39
C LEU A 238 -8.22 14.66 -7.89
N GLU A 239 -9.46 14.73 -8.35
CA GLU A 239 -9.82 14.57 -9.76
C GLU A 239 -9.17 15.67 -10.61
N ASP A 240 -9.18 16.93 -10.15
CA ASP A 240 -8.53 18.05 -10.83
C ASP A 240 -7.01 17.92 -10.85
N ALA A 241 -6.39 17.56 -9.73
CA ALA A 241 -4.94 17.37 -9.64
C ALA A 241 -4.48 16.25 -10.58
N VAL A 242 -5.16 15.10 -10.56
CA VAL A 242 -4.82 13.96 -11.42
C VAL A 242 -5.09 14.28 -12.90
N TRP A 243 -6.19 14.97 -13.21
CA TRP A 243 -6.47 15.37 -14.58
C TRP A 243 -5.45 16.38 -15.12
N SER A 244 -5.08 17.36 -14.32
CA SER A 244 -4.01 18.31 -14.68
C SER A 244 -2.70 17.58 -14.97
N ALA A 245 -2.39 16.53 -14.18
CA ALA A 245 -1.21 15.69 -14.44
C ALA A 245 -1.34 14.85 -15.73
N VAL A 246 -2.56 14.41 -16.12
CA VAL A 246 -2.80 13.77 -17.43
C VAL A 246 -2.41 14.76 -18.55
N GLU A 247 -2.87 16.00 -18.46
CA GLU A 247 -2.62 17.03 -19.48
C GLU A 247 -1.14 17.44 -19.55
N ALA A 248 -0.50 17.62 -18.39
CA ALA A 248 0.90 18.04 -18.27
C ALA A 248 1.92 16.92 -18.58
N SER A 249 1.49 15.65 -18.61
CA SER A 249 2.41 14.52 -18.80
C SER A 249 3.10 14.56 -20.18
N GLU A 250 4.43 14.49 -20.19
CA GLU A 250 5.24 14.46 -21.40
C GLU A 250 5.27 13.08 -22.06
N THR A 251 5.28 12.00 -21.24
CA THR A 251 5.34 10.63 -21.73
C THR A 251 3.96 9.98 -21.79
N ARG A 252 3.76 9.09 -22.77
CA ARG A 252 2.52 8.32 -22.89
C ARG A 252 2.28 7.41 -21.68
N THR A 253 3.34 6.81 -21.14
CA THR A 253 3.27 5.90 -19.97
C THR A 253 2.73 6.64 -18.75
N ARG A 254 3.35 7.76 -18.40
CA ARG A 254 2.92 8.59 -17.27
C ARG A 254 1.49 9.11 -17.45
N ARG A 255 1.14 9.55 -18.66
CA ARG A 255 -0.22 10.00 -18.97
C ARG A 255 -1.25 8.88 -18.80
N ALA A 256 -0.94 7.68 -19.27
CA ALA A 256 -1.83 6.51 -19.11
C ALA A 256 -2.02 6.13 -17.65
N GLU A 257 -0.98 6.22 -16.84
CA GLU A 257 -1.04 5.95 -15.40
C GLU A 257 -1.95 6.95 -14.69
N PHE A 258 -1.75 8.25 -14.89
CA PHE A 258 -2.66 9.27 -14.33
C PHE A 258 -4.09 9.11 -14.83
N PHE A 259 -4.29 8.79 -16.11
CA PHE A 259 -5.65 8.55 -16.62
C PHE A 259 -6.31 7.31 -15.98
N THR A 260 -5.56 6.24 -15.76
CA THR A 260 -6.07 5.06 -15.03
C THR A 260 -6.48 5.45 -13.62
N THR A 261 -5.64 6.19 -12.90
CA THR A 261 -5.95 6.69 -11.56
C THR A 261 -7.15 7.64 -11.55
N TYR A 262 -7.28 8.49 -12.58
CA TYR A 262 -8.47 9.35 -12.72
C TYR A 262 -9.76 8.53 -12.84
N ILE A 263 -9.75 7.45 -13.64
CA ILE A 263 -10.90 6.54 -13.73
C ILE A 263 -11.21 5.89 -12.38
N GLU A 264 -10.18 5.50 -11.62
CA GLU A 264 -10.35 4.83 -10.32
C GLU A 264 -10.84 5.77 -9.21
N LEU A 265 -10.44 7.05 -9.24
CA LEU A 265 -10.82 8.05 -8.25
C LEU A 265 -12.14 8.76 -8.59
N ALA A 266 -12.57 8.73 -9.86
CA ALA A 266 -13.74 9.45 -10.31
C ALA A 266 -14.99 9.09 -9.48
N SER A 267 -15.53 10.08 -8.79
CA SER A 267 -16.65 9.92 -7.88
C SER A 267 -17.57 11.16 -7.88
N SER A 268 -17.07 12.33 -8.29
CA SER A 268 -17.90 13.50 -8.50
C SER A 268 -18.82 13.31 -9.71
N ARG A 269 -19.96 13.99 -9.72
CA ARG A 269 -20.87 13.98 -10.87
C ARG A 269 -20.17 14.43 -12.15
N GLU A 270 -19.25 15.38 -12.03
CA GLU A 270 -18.51 15.94 -13.17
C GLU A 270 -17.52 14.94 -13.75
N ALA A 271 -16.70 14.30 -12.91
CA ALA A 271 -15.74 13.30 -13.35
C ALA A 271 -16.43 12.07 -13.96
N VAL A 272 -17.51 11.58 -13.34
CA VAL A 272 -18.32 10.47 -13.89
C VAL A 272 -18.93 10.86 -15.24
N ALA A 273 -19.45 12.07 -15.38
CA ALA A 273 -19.97 12.56 -16.66
C ALA A 273 -18.87 12.70 -17.72
N ARG A 274 -17.68 13.18 -17.34
CA ARG A 274 -16.51 13.24 -18.23
C ARG A 274 -16.09 11.85 -18.73
N ILE A 275 -16.02 10.86 -17.82
CA ILE A 275 -15.75 9.47 -18.22
C ILE A 275 -16.79 8.97 -19.22
N GLY A 276 -18.06 9.35 -19.06
CA GLY A 276 -19.12 9.03 -20.02
C GLY A 276 -18.87 9.63 -21.42
N ARG A 277 -18.49 10.91 -21.50
CA ARG A 277 -18.14 11.59 -22.76
C ARG A 277 -16.88 11.00 -23.42
N ILE A 278 -15.88 10.65 -22.60
CA ILE A 278 -14.65 9.99 -23.11
C ILE A 278 -14.98 8.58 -23.63
N TRP A 279 -15.79 7.82 -22.89
CA TRP A 279 -16.20 6.49 -23.31
C TRP A 279 -17.01 6.50 -24.61
N SER A 280 -17.94 7.47 -24.78
CA SER A 280 -18.73 7.64 -26.01
C SER A 280 -17.90 8.13 -27.21
N GLY A 281 -16.79 8.80 -26.96
CA GLY A 281 -15.95 9.45 -27.98
C GLY A 281 -16.35 10.90 -28.25
N GLU A 282 -17.14 11.51 -27.36
CA GLU A 282 -17.48 12.94 -27.42
C GLU A 282 -16.34 13.83 -26.88
N GLU A 283 -15.48 13.26 -26.04
CA GLU A 283 -14.30 13.91 -25.48
C GLU A 283 -13.08 13.00 -25.64
N ASP A 284 -11.95 13.54 -26.07
CA ASP A 284 -10.69 12.81 -26.20
C ASP A 284 -9.79 13.06 -24.98
N VAL A 285 -8.97 12.07 -24.62
CA VAL A 285 -7.88 12.28 -23.67
C VAL A 285 -6.66 12.80 -24.41
N PRO A 286 -6.17 14.01 -24.10
CA PRO A 286 -5.06 14.62 -24.82
C PRO A 286 -3.84 13.68 -24.92
N GLY A 287 -3.38 13.38 -26.14
CA GLY A 287 -2.20 12.56 -26.40
C GLY A 287 -2.27 11.09 -25.98
N LEU A 288 -3.46 10.55 -25.70
CA LEU A 288 -3.66 9.15 -25.33
C LEU A 288 -4.66 8.46 -26.28
N SER A 289 -4.21 7.38 -26.92
CA SER A 289 -5.11 6.49 -27.67
C SER A 289 -5.66 5.42 -26.73
N LEU A 290 -6.96 5.45 -26.49
CA LEU A 290 -7.62 4.55 -25.55
C LEU A 290 -7.72 3.13 -26.11
N SER A 291 -7.27 2.19 -25.29
CA SER A 291 -7.37 0.76 -25.57
C SER A 291 -8.79 0.24 -25.28
N GLN A 292 -9.08 -0.99 -25.74
CA GLN A 292 -10.31 -1.67 -25.35
C GLN A 292 -10.43 -1.90 -23.83
N ARG A 293 -9.29 -2.09 -23.13
CA ARG A 293 -9.26 -2.23 -21.67
C ARG A 293 -9.69 -0.94 -20.98
N ASP A 294 -9.22 0.20 -21.45
CA ASP A 294 -9.60 1.51 -20.87
C ASP A 294 -11.11 1.74 -21.02
N ARG A 295 -11.68 1.39 -22.18
CA ARG A 295 -13.13 1.51 -22.41
C ARG A 295 -13.96 0.57 -21.56
N ILE A 296 -13.47 -0.64 -21.29
CA ILE A 296 -14.10 -1.59 -20.37
C ILE A 296 -14.02 -1.05 -18.93
N ALA A 297 -12.89 -0.52 -18.51
CA ALA A 297 -12.72 0.08 -17.18
C ALA A 297 -13.68 1.26 -16.96
N MET A 298 -13.79 2.15 -17.96
CA MET A 298 -14.75 3.26 -17.92
C MET A 298 -16.19 2.79 -17.84
N ALA A 299 -16.59 1.82 -18.67
CA ALA A 299 -17.95 1.27 -18.63
C ALA A 299 -18.27 0.64 -17.26
N ARG A 300 -17.30 -0.02 -16.62
CA ARG A 300 -17.42 -0.56 -15.27
C ARG A 300 -17.63 0.54 -14.24
N VAL A 301 -16.82 1.60 -14.27
CA VAL A 301 -16.97 2.74 -13.34
C VAL A 301 -18.31 3.42 -13.53
N LEU A 302 -18.76 3.62 -14.77
CA LEU A 302 -20.08 4.18 -15.06
C LEU A 302 -21.22 3.30 -14.50
N ALA A 303 -21.08 1.98 -14.53
CA ALA A 303 -22.03 1.06 -13.91
C ALA A 303 -21.97 1.07 -12.38
N LEU A 304 -20.79 1.14 -11.79
CA LEU A 304 -20.62 1.26 -10.33
C LEU A 304 -21.28 2.53 -9.77
N HIS A 305 -21.22 3.62 -10.52
CA HIS A 305 -21.85 4.90 -10.17
C HIS A 305 -23.31 5.02 -10.63
N GLU A 306 -23.87 3.99 -11.24
CA GLU A 306 -25.24 3.99 -11.76
C GLU A 306 -25.50 5.21 -12.67
N ALA A 307 -24.49 5.57 -13.48
CA ALA A 307 -24.56 6.70 -14.41
C ALA A 307 -25.77 6.57 -15.34
N PRO A 308 -26.38 7.68 -15.79
CA PRO A 308 -27.54 7.60 -16.68
C PRO A 308 -27.30 6.69 -17.88
N GLY A 309 -28.14 5.68 -18.07
CA GLY A 309 -28.00 4.71 -19.16
C GLY A 309 -26.90 3.68 -18.98
N TRP A 310 -26.41 3.43 -17.77
CA TRP A 310 -25.32 2.50 -17.52
C TRP A 310 -25.53 1.07 -18.07
N ARG A 311 -26.77 0.54 -18.08
CA ARG A 311 -27.05 -0.76 -18.69
C ARG A 311 -26.83 -0.75 -20.20
N GLN A 312 -27.30 0.31 -20.89
CA GLN A 312 -27.07 0.52 -22.32
C GLN A 312 -25.58 0.73 -22.64
N ILE A 313 -24.82 1.38 -21.72
CA ILE A 313 -23.37 1.51 -21.84
C ILE A 313 -22.70 0.13 -21.79
N LEU A 314 -23.10 -0.75 -20.85
CA LEU A 314 -22.57 -2.11 -20.78
C LEU A 314 -22.92 -2.92 -22.03
N ASP A 315 -24.17 -2.84 -22.55
CA ASP A 315 -24.58 -3.52 -23.77
C ASP A 315 -23.78 -3.03 -25.00
N ALA A 316 -23.64 -1.72 -25.14
CA ALA A 316 -22.86 -1.13 -26.20
C ALA A 316 -21.36 -1.46 -26.09
N GLN A 317 -20.82 -1.56 -24.88
CA GLN A 317 -19.43 -1.98 -24.67
C GLN A 317 -19.24 -3.45 -25.04
N ALA A 318 -20.14 -4.35 -24.64
CA ALA A 318 -20.08 -5.76 -24.99
C ALA A 318 -20.04 -5.96 -26.50
N SER A 319 -20.90 -5.25 -27.26
CA SER A 319 -20.94 -5.34 -28.72
C SER A 319 -19.65 -4.91 -29.43
N LYS A 320 -18.81 -4.10 -28.77
CA LYS A 320 -17.51 -3.64 -29.26
C LYS A 320 -16.37 -4.59 -28.95
N ILE A 321 -16.55 -5.57 -28.06
CA ILE A 321 -15.50 -6.51 -27.67
C ILE A 321 -15.39 -7.61 -28.71
N ARG A 322 -14.24 -7.67 -29.40
CA ARG A 322 -13.98 -8.65 -30.48
C ARG A 322 -13.33 -9.95 -29.97
N ASN A 323 -12.58 -9.88 -28.88
CA ASN A 323 -11.91 -11.04 -28.32
C ASN A 323 -12.94 -11.88 -27.51
N PRO A 324 -13.16 -13.17 -27.86
CA PRO A 324 -14.18 -14.00 -27.20
C PRO A 324 -13.95 -14.20 -25.71
N ASP A 325 -12.69 -14.40 -25.26
CA ASP A 325 -12.39 -14.61 -23.85
C ASP A 325 -12.67 -13.33 -23.05
N ARG A 326 -12.37 -12.17 -23.62
CA ARG A 326 -12.64 -10.88 -22.97
C ARG A 326 -14.13 -10.56 -22.95
N LEU A 327 -14.88 -10.98 -23.98
CA LEU A 327 -16.34 -10.85 -23.96
C LEU A 327 -16.95 -11.77 -22.89
N ALA A 328 -16.49 -13.02 -22.81
CA ALA A 328 -16.94 -13.95 -21.78
C ALA A 328 -16.64 -13.44 -20.36
N GLU A 329 -15.46 -12.84 -20.13
CA GLU A 329 -15.12 -12.15 -18.88
C GLU A 329 -16.09 -11.01 -18.59
N PHE A 330 -16.33 -10.15 -19.58
CA PHE A 330 -17.19 -8.98 -19.43
C PHE A 330 -18.63 -9.40 -19.11
N ASP A 331 -19.16 -10.41 -19.80
CA ASP A 331 -20.51 -10.94 -19.57
C ASP A 331 -20.63 -11.62 -18.20
N TYR A 332 -19.61 -12.37 -17.78
CA TYR A 332 -19.55 -12.97 -16.44
C TYR A 332 -19.65 -11.91 -15.32
N LEU A 333 -19.03 -10.76 -15.51
CA LEU A 333 -18.97 -9.71 -14.49
C LEU A 333 -20.23 -8.84 -14.43
N ARG A 334 -21.15 -8.91 -15.40
CA ARG A 334 -22.29 -7.98 -15.50
C ARG A 334 -23.19 -7.98 -14.28
N ASP A 335 -23.53 -9.14 -13.74
CA ASP A 335 -24.40 -9.26 -12.58
C ASP A 335 -23.76 -8.70 -11.31
N SER A 336 -22.41 -8.78 -11.19
CA SER A 336 -21.68 -8.16 -10.09
C SER A 336 -21.71 -6.62 -10.14
N LEU A 337 -22.00 -6.04 -11.30
CA LEU A 337 -22.08 -4.59 -11.54
C LEU A 337 -23.51 -4.06 -11.42
N ASP A 338 -24.54 -4.91 -11.33
CA ASP A 338 -25.93 -4.45 -11.29
C ASP A 338 -26.20 -3.56 -10.07
N ALA A 339 -27.10 -2.58 -10.24
CA ALA A 339 -27.55 -1.70 -9.18
C ALA A 339 -28.37 -2.45 -8.12
N ASP A 340 -29.11 -3.50 -8.53
CA ASP A 340 -29.93 -4.31 -7.63
C ASP A 340 -29.06 -5.20 -6.73
N PRO A 341 -29.09 -5.02 -5.38
CA PRO A 341 -28.34 -5.86 -4.46
C PRO A 341 -28.74 -7.34 -4.50
N GLU A 342 -29.96 -7.66 -4.91
CA GLU A 342 -30.41 -9.05 -5.03
C GLU A 342 -29.74 -9.76 -6.21
N ILE A 343 -29.53 -9.08 -7.33
CA ILE A 343 -28.78 -9.62 -8.46
C ILE A 343 -27.31 -9.86 -8.07
N ARG A 344 -26.70 -8.90 -7.37
CA ARG A 344 -25.32 -9.07 -6.84
C ARG A 344 -25.23 -10.21 -5.84
N ARG A 345 -26.24 -10.37 -4.98
CA ARG A 345 -26.32 -11.50 -4.05
C ARG A 345 -26.44 -12.83 -4.79
N ALA A 346 -27.30 -12.91 -5.81
CA ALA A 346 -27.44 -14.11 -6.63
C ALA A 346 -26.12 -14.47 -7.34
N PHE A 347 -25.38 -13.48 -7.85
CA PHE A 347 -24.03 -13.70 -8.38
C PHE A 347 -23.09 -14.27 -7.29
N PHE A 348 -23.04 -13.68 -6.09
CA PHE A 348 -22.24 -14.20 -4.99
C PHE A 348 -22.62 -15.64 -4.62
N GLU A 349 -23.93 -15.96 -4.48
CA GLU A 349 -24.40 -17.30 -4.15
C GLU A 349 -24.03 -18.32 -5.24
N SER A 350 -23.99 -17.91 -6.51
CA SER A 350 -23.55 -18.78 -7.60
C SER A 350 -22.11 -19.26 -7.44
N LEU A 351 -21.27 -18.48 -6.72
CA LEU A 351 -19.87 -18.82 -6.45
C LEU A 351 -19.72 -19.99 -5.44
N ARG A 352 -20.80 -20.45 -4.80
CA ARG A 352 -20.76 -21.67 -3.98
C ARG A 352 -20.48 -22.91 -4.83
N ASP A 353 -20.89 -22.91 -6.10
CA ASP A 353 -20.53 -23.96 -7.04
C ASP A 353 -19.10 -23.75 -7.58
N PRO A 354 -18.16 -24.70 -7.33
CA PRO A 354 -16.80 -24.63 -7.89
C PRO A 354 -16.75 -24.44 -9.40
N ALA A 355 -17.77 -24.93 -10.13
CA ALA A 355 -17.85 -24.76 -11.57
C ALA A 355 -17.88 -23.28 -12.01
N ASN A 356 -18.39 -22.39 -11.17
CA ASN A 356 -18.45 -20.96 -11.44
C ASN A 356 -17.18 -20.21 -11.03
N ARG A 357 -16.18 -20.90 -10.48
CA ARG A 357 -14.91 -20.31 -10.01
C ARG A 357 -13.68 -20.68 -10.85
N HIS A 358 -13.86 -21.32 -12.00
CA HIS A 358 -12.73 -21.75 -12.87
C HIS A 358 -11.80 -20.60 -13.32
N ARG A 359 -12.36 -19.41 -13.45
CA ARG A 359 -11.62 -18.22 -13.85
C ARG A 359 -11.44 -17.32 -12.62
N GLU A 360 -10.54 -17.72 -11.73
CA GLU A 360 -10.31 -17.04 -10.46
C GLU A 360 -10.15 -15.53 -10.59
N PRO A 361 -9.40 -14.95 -11.56
CA PRO A 361 -9.32 -13.50 -11.74
C PRO A 361 -10.69 -12.83 -11.98
N TRP A 362 -11.61 -13.51 -12.68
CA TRP A 362 -12.95 -12.97 -12.91
C TRP A 362 -13.77 -12.98 -11.62
N VAL A 363 -13.65 -14.06 -10.84
CA VAL A 363 -14.30 -14.16 -9.52
C VAL A 363 -13.83 -13.04 -8.60
N LEU A 364 -12.50 -12.81 -8.51
CA LEU A 364 -11.93 -11.74 -7.69
C LEU A 364 -12.42 -10.35 -8.14
N GLN A 365 -12.51 -10.12 -9.45
CA GLN A 365 -13.05 -8.87 -9.97
C GLN A 365 -14.55 -8.71 -9.67
N GLY A 366 -15.33 -9.78 -9.76
CA GLY A 366 -16.75 -9.79 -9.40
C GLY A 366 -16.98 -9.47 -7.93
N LEU A 367 -16.20 -10.10 -7.04
CA LEU A 367 -16.22 -9.77 -5.60
C LEU A 367 -15.82 -8.33 -5.33
N ALA A 368 -14.76 -7.83 -5.98
CA ALA A 368 -14.34 -6.43 -5.85
C ALA A 368 -15.42 -5.44 -6.33
N ASN A 369 -16.23 -5.79 -7.32
CA ASN A 369 -17.37 -4.98 -7.75
C ASN A 369 -18.51 -4.98 -6.70
N ILE A 370 -18.81 -6.15 -6.10
CA ILE A 370 -19.85 -6.29 -5.06
C ILE A 370 -19.45 -5.52 -3.79
N HIS A 371 -18.20 -5.71 -3.37
CA HIS A 371 -17.66 -5.11 -2.15
C HIS A 371 -16.99 -3.74 -2.39
N HIS A 372 -17.22 -3.10 -3.54
CA HIS A 372 -16.69 -1.76 -3.80
C HIS A 372 -17.17 -0.76 -2.73
N PRO A 373 -16.35 0.20 -2.27
CA PRO A 373 -16.71 1.14 -1.21
C PRO A 373 -18.06 1.86 -1.40
N LEU A 374 -18.48 2.12 -2.65
CA LEU A 374 -19.80 2.67 -2.97
C LEU A 374 -20.96 1.70 -2.63
N ARG A 375 -20.69 0.43 -2.50
CA ARG A 375 -21.67 -0.66 -2.31
C ARG A 375 -21.44 -1.47 -1.03
N ALA A 376 -20.33 -1.17 -0.33
CA ALA A 376 -19.88 -1.90 0.84
C ALA A 376 -20.96 -2.07 1.92
N PRO A 377 -21.79 -1.06 2.28
CA PRO A 377 -22.84 -1.26 3.27
C PRO A 377 -23.86 -2.36 2.89
N ALA A 378 -24.24 -2.43 1.61
CA ALA A 378 -25.18 -3.45 1.13
C ALA A 378 -24.52 -4.85 1.01
N ALA A 379 -23.18 -4.92 0.98
CA ALA A 379 -22.42 -6.15 0.86
C ALA A 379 -21.98 -6.76 2.21
N ILE A 380 -22.15 -6.05 3.33
CA ILE A 380 -21.79 -6.56 4.68
C ILE A 380 -22.40 -7.95 4.96
N PRO A 381 -23.67 -8.25 4.62
CA PRO A 381 -24.24 -9.57 4.85
C PRO A 381 -23.55 -10.73 4.11
N LEU A 382 -22.73 -10.42 3.09
CA LEU A 382 -22.00 -11.42 2.31
C LEU A 382 -20.60 -11.72 2.89
N VAL A 383 -20.12 -10.94 3.86
CA VAL A 383 -18.77 -11.11 4.46
C VAL A 383 -18.68 -12.45 5.20
N LEU A 384 -19.61 -12.74 6.12
CA LEU A 384 -19.59 -14.01 6.86
C LEU A 384 -19.70 -15.22 5.93
N PRO A 385 -20.66 -15.31 4.99
CA PRO A 385 -20.69 -16.38 4.01
C PRO A 385 -19.40 -16.55 3.20
N ALA A 386 -18.73 -15.45 2.85
CA ALA A 386 -17.45 -15.52 2.13
C ALA A 386 -16.31 -16.11 3.00
N LEU A 387 -16.28 -15.80 4.30
CA LEU A 387 -15.34 -16.42 5.24
C LEU A 387 -15.61 -17.91 5.44
N GLU A 388 -16.88 -18.32 5.49
CA GLU A 388 -17.30 -19.72 5.62
C GLU A 388 -16.91 -20.59 4.41
N MET A 389 -16.79 -20.01 3.22
CA MET A 389 -16.33 -20.70 2.02
C MET A 389 -14.82 -20.90 1.95
N LEU A 390 -14.03 -20.24 2.79
CA LEU A 390 -12.58 -20.12 2.62
C LEU A 390 -11.84 -21.47 2.70
N GLU A 391 -12.27 -22.41 3.57
CA GLU A 391 -11.64 -23.73 3.67
C GLU A 391 -11.85 -24.57 2.41
N GLU A 392 -13.01 -24.47 1.79
CA GLU A 392 -13.28 -25.17 0.53
C GLU A 392 -12.51 -24.51 -0.62
N ILE A 393 -12.45 -23.18 -0.67
CA ILE A 393 -11.68 -22.40 -1.63
C ILE A 393 -10.18 -22.74 -1.54
N GLN A 394 -9.63 -22.90 -0.34
CA GLN A 394 -8.22 -23.30 -0.17
C GLN A 394 -7.94 -24.71 -0.75
N LYS A 395 -8.95 -25.59 -0.80
CA LYS A 395 -8.79 -26.96 -1.32
C LYS A 395 -9.00 -27.06 -2.82
N THR A 396 -9.82 -26.18 -3.40
CA THR A 396 -10.27 -26.25 -4.80
C THR A 396 -9.62 -25.21 -5.70
N GLY A 397 -9.07 -24.15 -5.14
CA GLY A 397 -8.44 -23.05 -5.86
C GLY A 397 -6.91 -23.12 -5.94
N ASP A 398 -6.33 -22.19 -6.68
CA ASP A 398 -4.90 -21.94 -6.71
C ASP A 398 -4.40 -21.51 -5.32
N ILE A 399 -3.08 -21.65 -5.07
CA ILE A 399 -2.46 -21.29 -3.78
C ILE A 399 -2.63 -19.82 -3.39
N PHE A 400 -2.82 -18.93 -4.35
CA PHE A 400 -3.01 -17.49 -4.17
C PHE A 400 -4.49 -17.09 -4.07
N PHE A 401 -5.40 -17.95 -4.55
CA PHE A 401 -6.81 -17.63 -4.64
C PHE A 401 -7.46 -17.29 -3.29
N PRO A 402 -7.20 -18.00 -2.16
CA PRO A 402 -7.76 -17.63 -0.87
C PRO A 402 -7.38 -16.24 -0.38
N ALA A 403 -6.14 -15.81 -0.62
CA ALA A 403 -5.69 -14.47 -0.28
C ALA A 403 -6.37 -13.41 -1.17
N GLY A 404 -6.48 -13.67 -2.48
CA GLY A 404 -7.21 -12.83 -3.42
C GLY A 404 -8.70 -12.72 -3.07
N TRP A 405 -9.35 -13.84 -2.73
CA TRP A 405 -10.74 -13.89 -2.27
C TRP A 405 -10.99 -12.98 -1.07
N LEU A 406 -10.14 -13.10 -0.04
CA LEU A 406 -10.22 -12.25 1.15
C LEU A 406 -9.98 -10.77 0.82
N ALA A 407 -8.96 -10.48 0.01
CA ALA A 407 -8.68 -9.11 -0.40
C ALA A 407 -9.83 -8.48 -1.19
N ALA A 408 -10.47 -9.24 -2.09
CA ALA A 408 -11.61 -8.77 -2.87
C ALA A 408 -12.88 -8.61 -2.02
N THR A 409 -13.08 -9.47 -1.01
CA THR A 409 -14.23 -9.43 -0.11
C THR A 409 -14.10 -8.31 0.93
N LEU A 410 -12.92 -8.16 1.55
CA LEU A 410 -12.72 -7.24 2.67
C LEU A 410 -12.25 -5.86 2.23
N GLY A 411 -11.57 -5.78 1.08
CA GLY A 411 -10.83 -4.59 0.66
C GLY A 411 -11.63 -3.31 0.44
N GLY A 412 -12.94 -3.40 0.24
CA GLY A 412 -13.81 -2.23 0.08
C GLY A 412 -14.50 -1.76 1.36
N HIS A 413 -14.27 -2.44 2.49
CA HIS A 413 -14.92 -2.14 3.76
C HIS A 413 -14.03 -1.32 4.69
N ASN A 414 -14.66 -0.50 5.52
CA ASN A 414 -14.03 0.31 6.56
C ASN A 414 -14.91 0.46 7.80
N SER A 415 -15.90 -0.41 7.98
CA SER A 415 -16.83 -0.33 9.11
C SER A 415 -16.43 -1.21 10.28
N PRO A 416 -16.67 -0.78 11.55
CA PRO A 416 -16.49 -1.62 12.72
C PRO A 416 -17.28 -2.94 12.67
N GLU A 417 -18.45 -2.93 12.03
CA GLU A 417 -19.28 -4.13 11.88
C GLU A 417 -18.55 -5.26 11.15
N VAL A 418 -17.78 -4.95 10.10
CA VAL A 418 -17.00 -5.97 9.38
C VAL A 418 -15.85 -6.48 10.25
N VAL A 419 -15.22 -5.63 11.06
CA VAL A 419 -14.20 -6.03 12.04
C VAL A 419 -14.80 -7.01 13.05
N GLU A 420 -15.99 -6.71 13.56
CA GLU A 420 -16.72 -7.60 14.50
C GLU A 420 -17.06 -8.95 13.88
N ILE A 421 -17.51 -8.98 12.61
CA ILE A 421 -17.81 -10.22 11.86
C ILE A 421 -16.55 -11.08 11.76
N VAL A 422 -15.42 -10.51 11.37
CA VAL A 422 -14.14 -11.23 11.24
C VAL A 422 -13.68 -11.77 12.59
N SER A 423 -13.71 -10.93 13.63
CA SER A 423 -13.29 -11.30 14.99
C SER A 423 -14.17 -12.41 15.57
N ALA A 424 -15.50 -12.29 15.40
CA ALA A 424 -16.45 -13.30 15.86
C ALA A 424 -16.28 -14.63 15.10
N PHE A 425 -16.01 -14.57 13.79
CA PHE A 425 -15.75 -15.77 12.98
C PHE A 425 -14.55 -16.56 13.52
N LEU A 426 -13.43 -15.89 13.80
CA LEU A 426 -12.22 -16.53 14.32
C LEU A 426 -12.41 -16.99 15.78
N ALA A 427 -13.04 -16.18 16.63
CA ALA A 427 -13.30 -16.53 18.03
C ALA A 427 -14.19 -17.77 18.18
N ALA A 428 -15.17 -17.95 17.27
CA ALA A 428 -16.05 -19.13 17.27
C ALA A 428 -15.36 -20.41 16.75
N ARG A 429 -14.12 -20.33 16.24
CA ARG A 429 -13.39 -21.42 15.59
C ARG A 429 -11.94 -21.53 16.12
N PRO A 430 -11.71 -21.90 17.38
CA PRO A 430 -10.36 -21.92 17.96
C PRO A 430 -9.40 -22.89 17.25
N ASP A 431 -9.95 -23.94 16.63
CA ASP A 431 -9.18 -24.94 15.87
C ASP A 431 -9.13 -24.64 14.36
N TYR A 432 -9.45 -23.41 13.95
CA TYR A 432 -9.39 -23.03 12.53
C TYR A 432 -7.97 -23.14 11.97
N PRO A 433 -7.78 -23.62 10.72
CA PRO A 433 -6.45 -23.81 10.16
C PRO A 433 -5.56 -22.58 10.31
N PRO A 434 -4.39 -22.66 11.00
CA PRO A 434 -3.59 -21.48 11.36
C PRO A 434 -3.16 -20.64 10.16
N ARG A 435 -2.85 -21.29 9.02
CA ARG A 435 -2.48 -20.59 7.79
C ARG A 435 -3.63 -19.79 7.19
N LEU A 436 -4.86 -20.28 7.29
CA LEU A 436 -6.05 -19.55 6.84
C LEU A 436 -6.40 -18.42 7.81
N ALA A 437 -6.32 -18.68 9.13
CA ALA A 437 -6.47 -17.62 10.12
C ALA A 437 -5.49 -16.48 9.89
N GLY A 438 -4.22 -16.79 9.61
CA GLY A 438 -3.21 -15.79 9.27
C GLY A 438 -3.56 -14.99 8.01
N LYS A 439 -4.11 -15.63 6.96
CA LYS A 439 -4.58 -14.91 5.75
C LYS A 439 -5.78 -13.99 6.06
N ILE A 440 -6.71 -14.42 6.91
CA ILE A 440 -7.85 -13.59 7.33
C ILE A 440 -7.33 -12.36 8.09
N LEU A 441 -6.47 -12.55 9.11
CA LEU A 441 -5.88 -11.45 9.88
C LEU A 441 -5.09 -10.48 8.99
N GLN A 442 -4.34 -10.99 8.02
CA GLN A 442 -3.62 -10.16 7.06
C GLN A 442 -4.58 -9.32 6.18
N ALA A 443 -5.68 -9.90 5.72
CA ALA A 443 -6.65 -9.21 4.89
C ALA A 443 -7.52 -8.21 5.67
N SER A 444 -7.78 -8.48 6.98
CA SER A 444 -8.57 -7.61 7.85
C SER A 444 -7.77 -6.43 8.41
N ASP A 445 -6.43 -6.46 8.43
CA ASP A 445 -5.60 -5.40 9.03
C ASP A 445 -5.95 -4.00 8.50
N MET A 446 -6.10 -3.86 7.18
CA MET A 446 -6.46 -2.57 6.58
C MET A 446 -7.90 -2.14 6.88
N VAL A 447 -8.81 -3.09 7.08
CA VAL A 447 -10.19 -2.79 7.49
C VAL A 447 -10.23 -2.30 8.95
N GLU A 448 -9.47 -2.96 9.82
CA GLU A 448 -9.35 -2.60 11.24
C GLU A 448 -8.74 -1.20 11.40
N ARG A 449 -7.66 -0.89 10.65
CA ARG A 449 -7.06 0.44 10.62
C ARG A 449 -8.03 1.48 10.10
N ALA A 450 -8.71 1.20 9.00
CA ALA A 450 -9.68 2.13 8.42
C ALA A 450 -10.88 2.37 9.35
N ALA A 451 -11.40 1.33 10.00
CA ALA A 451 -12.48 1.45 10.97
C ALA A 451 -12.09 2.31 12.19
N ARG A 452 -10.83 2.24 12.64
CA ARG A 452 -10.30 3.06 13.74
C ARG A 452 -10.10 4.53 13.33
N ILE A 453 -9.54 4.77 12.14
CA ILE A 453 -9.16 6.11 11.66
C ILE A 453 -10.39 6.90 11.16
N SER A 454 -11.41 6.22 10.65
CA SER A 454 -12.61 6.86 10.08
C SER A 454 -13.68 7.17 11.13
N LEU A 455 -13.48 6.82 12.40
CA LEU A 455 -14.39 7.16 13.53
C LEU A 455 -14.13 8.58 14.01
#